data_305fb81b01c3e8ab8f4933836dbd1066
#
_entry.id   305fb81b01c3e8ab8f4933836dbd1066
#
_cell.length_a   1.000
_cell.length_b   1.000
_cell.length_c   1.000
_cell.angle_alpha   90.00
_cell.angle_beta   90.00
_cell.angle_gamma   90.00
#
_symmetry.space_group_name_H-M   'P 1'
#
loop_
_entity.id
_entity.type
_entity.pdbx_description
1 polymer ?
#
loop_
_entity_poly.entity_id
_entity_poly.type
_entity_poly.pdbx_seq_one_letter_code
_entity_poly.pdbx_strand_id
1 'polypeptide(L)'
;MMIKKSTAKGFLWILISLGVLGCADMDPVEFDVEKPLSIKKQEELNSLEELKTYTSDDSRFKLGAGVSMSAYNAQGAMFSLTNENFQEVTAGYGMKHGAIVNDDGSLNLTSVNEFVENTTEQGVTIYGHTLMWHANQNASYLKSAIAPKEIPLPDGPDWMVLLDQ
;
A
#
# COMPACT_ATOMS: atom_id res chain seq x y z
N MET A 1 -52.29 65.00 -41.86
CA MET A 1 -50.84 65.25 -41.84
C MET A 1 -50.15 64.01 -41.21
N MET A 2 -49.73 63.13 -42.10
CA MET A 2 -49.11 61.80 -41.66
C MET A 2 -47.57 61.97 -41.58
N ILE A 3 -47.05 61.85 -40.41
CA ILE A 3 -45.63 61.83 -40.19
C ILE A 3 -45.12 60.37 -40.18
N LYS A 4 -44.32 59.98 -41.19
CA LYS A 4 -43.63 58.71 -41.30
C LYS A 4 -42.64 58.49 -40.19
N LYS A 5 -42.93 57.58 -39.25
CA LYS A 5 -41.98 57.00 -38.29
C LYS A 5 -41.44 55.68 -38.88
N SER A 6 -40.43 55.70 -39.71
CA SER A 6 -39.91 54.44 -40.26
C SER A 6 -38.41 54.43 -40.64
N THR A 7 -37.57 55.30 -40.04
CA THR A 7 -36.13 55.27 -40.39
C THR A 7 -35.20 55.01 -39.20
N ALA A 8 -35.70 55.08 -37.97
CA ALA A 8 -34.85 54.88 -36.78
C ALA A 8 -34.56 53.40 -36.40
N LYS A 9 -35.47 52.49 -36.79
CA LYS A 9 -35.30 51.05 -36.46
C LYS A 9 -34.25 50.34 -37.35
N GLY A 10 -34.13 50.76 -38.63
CA GLY A 10 -33.17 50.15 -39.53
C GLY A 10 -31.69 50.50 -39.19
N PHE A 11 -31.49 51.71 -38.69
CA PHE A 11 -30.13 52.16 -38.32
C PHE A 11 -29.60 51.48 -37.02
N LEU A 12 -30.47 51.13 -36.13
CA LEU A 12 -30.11 50.45 -34.91
C LEU A 12 -29.66 48.98 -35.16
N TRP A 13 -30.24 48.31 -36.12
CA TRP A 13 -29.88 46.93 -36.50
C TRP A 13 -28.50 46.88 -37.21
N ILE A 14 -28.19 47.89 -38.02
CA ILE A 14 -26.91 47.99 -38.72
C ILE A 14 -25.75 48.27 -37.71
N LEU A 15 -25.99 49.06 -36.66
CA LEU A 15 -24.97 49.30 -35.61
C LEU A 15 -24.70 48.07 -34.74
N ILE A 16 -25.72 47.21 -34.52
CA ILE A 16 -25.57 45.95 -33.76
C ILE A 16 -24.81 44.89 -34.59
N SER A 17 -24.98 44.88 -35.92
CA SER A 17 -24.32 43.90 -36.79
C SER A 17 -22.81 44.24 -37.04
N LEU A 18 -22.37 45.49 -36.89
CA LEU A 18 -20.97 45.82 -36.97
C LEU A 18 -20.15 45.50 -35.68
N GLY A 19 -20.82 45.33 -34.55
CA GLY A 19 -20.17 45.01 -33.28
C GLY A 19 -19.75 43.55 -33.14
N VAL A 20 -20.15 42.65 -34.03
CA VAL A 20 -19.89 41.19 -33.91
C VAL A 20 -18.67 40.73 -34.76
N LEU A 21 -18.08 41.62 -35.59
CA LEU A 21 -16.94 41.27 -36.44
C LEU A 21 -15.56 41.62 -35.82
N GLY A 22 -15.55 41.95 -34.53
CA GLY A 22 -14.32 42.20 -33.81
C GLY A 22 -13.84 40.97 -33.03
N CYS A 23 -13.87 39.75 -33.59
CA CYS A 23 -12.97 38.71 -33.15
C CYS A 23 -11.56 39.14 -33.56
N ALA A 24 -10.82 39.74 -32.65
CA ALA A 24 -9.39 39.79 -32.80
C ALA A 24 -8.92 38.35 -32.92
N ASP A 25 -8.39 37.93 -34.06
CA ASP A 25 -7.49 36.78 -34.15
C ASP A 25 -6.31 37.12 -33.22
N MET A 26 -6.47 36.78 -31.97
CA MET A 26 -5.31 36.65 -31.08
C MET A 26 -4.68 35.33 -31.50
N ASP A 27 -3.66 35.40 -32.32
CA ASP A 27 -2.75 34.29 -32.45
C ASP A 27 -2.38 33.84 -31.04
N PRO A 28 -2.57 32.57 -30.73
CA PRO A 28 -2.20 32.07 -29.40
C PRO A 28 -0.71 32.40 -29.27
N VAL A 29 -0.37 33.28 -28.34
CA VAL A 29 1.04 33.53 -28.00
C VAL A 29 1.53 32.23 -27.38
N GLU A 30 2.13 31.40 -28.24
CA GLU A 30 2.73 30.14 -27.80
C GLU A 30 3.98 30.53 -27.01
N PHE A 31 3.84 30.64 -25.71
CA PHE A 31 4.96 30.75 -24.82
C PHE A 31 5.67 29.40 -24.80
N ASP A 32 6.74 29.29 -25.57
CA ASP A 32 7.67 28.16 -25.45
C ASP A 32 8.44 28.30 -24.13
N VAL A 33 7.73 28.00 -23.04
CA VAL A 33 8.32 27.94 -21.71
C VAL A 33 8.89 26.55 -21.54
N GLU A 34 10.19 26.44 -21.49
CA GLU A 34 10.88 25.21 -21.22
C GLU A 34 10.39 24.65 -19.87
N LYS A 35 9.86 23.40 -19.86
CA LYS A 35 9.37 22.75 -18.64
C LYS A 35 10.47 22.72 -17.57
N PRO A 36 10.19 23.11 -16.33
CA PRO A 36 11.14 22.98 -15.24
C PRO A 36 11.72 21.57 -15.14
N LEU A 37 13.00 21.46 -14.79
CA LEU A 37 13.71 20.18 -14.70
C LEU A 37 13.01 19.19 -13.76
N SER A 38 12.37 19.68 -12.70
CA SER A 38 11.58 18.86 -11.76
C SER A 38 10.37 18.20 -12.43
N ILE A 39 9.68 18.92 -13.34
CA ILE A 39 8.55 18.38 -14.09
C ILE A 39 9.03 17.36 -15.12
N LYS A 40 10.09 17.67 -15.87
CA LYS A 40 10.70 16.72 -16.83
C LYS A 40 11.11 15.42 -16.14
N LYS A 41 11.76 15.51 -14.97
CA LYS A 41 12.11 14.34 -14.15
C LYS A 41 10.91 13.57 -13.65
N GLN A 42 9.84 14.26 -13.25
CA GLN A 42 8.61 13.59 -12.80
C GLN A 42 7.92 12.85 -13.96
N GLU A 43 7.88 13.46 -15.14
CA GLU A 43 7.35 12.82 -16.34
C GLU A 43 8.17 11.59 -16.74
N GLU A 44 9.50 11.68 -16.66
CA GLU A 44 10.40 10.55 -16.88
C GLU A 44 10.12 9.41 -15.88
N LEU A 45 10.03 9.72 -14.58
CA LEU A 45 9.69 8.72 -13.56
C LEU A 45 8.31 8.10 -13.79
N ASN A 46 7.33 8.89 -14.18
CA ASN A 46 5.97 8.40 -14.45
C ASN A 46 5.89 7.56 -15.75
N SER A 47 6.90 7.61 -16.60
CA SER A 47 7.00 6.79 -17.82
C SER A 47 7.65 5.42 -17.58
N LEU A 48 8.21 5.20 -16.39
CA LEU A 48 8.79 3.90 -16.04
C LEU A 48 7.67 2.92 -15.71
N GLU A 49 7.87 1.68 -16.09
CA GLU A 49 6.99 0.58 -15.73
C GLU A 49 7.24 0.11 -14.29
N GLU A 50 6.38 -0.77 -13.78
CA GLU A 50 6.52 -1.36 -12.45
C GLU A 50 7.85 -2.14 -12.33
N LEU A 51 8.48 -2.08 -11.16
CA LEU A 51 9.81 -2.66 -10.94
C LEU A 51 9.87 -4.16 -11.31
N LYS A 52 8.80 -4.91 -11.07
CA LYS A 52 8.75 -6.34 -11.40
C LYS A 52 8.84 -6.64 -12.89
N THR A 53 8.52 -5.67 -13.77
CA THR A 53 8.60 -5.86 -15.22
C THR A 53 10.04 -5.86 -15.73
N TYR A 54 10.96 -5.27 -14.97
CA TYR A 54 12.40 -5.28 -15.28
C TYR A 54 13.12 -6.54 -14.79
N THR A 55 12.42 -7.43 -14.08
CA THR A 55 12.98 -8.74 -13.70
C THR A 55 12.68 -9.76 -14.78
N SER A 56 13.63 -10.67 -15.03
CA SER A 56 13.38 -11.77 -15.97
C SER A 56 12.29 -12.71 -15.46
N ASP A 57 11.56 -13.36 -16.35
CA ASP A 57 10.60 -14.43 -16.02
C ASP A 57 11.27 -15.67 -15.40
N ASP A 58 12.55 -15.59 -15.07
CA ASP A 58 13.26 -16.67 -14.39
C ASP A 58 12.66 -16.88 -13.00
N SER A 59 11.90 -17.96 -12.85
CA SER A 59 11.21 -18.32 -11.60
C SER A 59 12.16 -18.52 -10.40
N ARG A 60 13.49 -18.55 -10.62
CA ARG A 60 14.51 -18.65 -9.56
C ARG A 60 14.80 -17.32 -8.88
N PHE A 61 14.43 -16.19 -9.48
CA PHE A 61 14.59 -14.87 -8.90
C PHE A 61 13.24 -14.17 -8.78
N LYS A 62 12.90 -13.70 -7.58
CA LYS A 62 11.74 -12.87 -7.31
C LYS A 62 12.18 -11.59 -6.66
N LEU A 63 11.70 -10.46 -7.17
CA LEU A 63 11.85 -9.19 -6.51
C LEU A 63 10.88 -9.13 -5.33
N GLY A 64 11.41 -9.04 -4.12
CA GLY A 64 10.62 -9.08 -2.88
C GLY A 64 10.70 -7.80 -2.07
N ALA A 65 9.69 -7.55 -1.24
CA ALA A 65 9.64 -6.44 -0.30
C ALA A 65 9.29 -6.90 1.12
N GLY A 66 9.96 -6.30 2.12
CA GLY A 66 9.54 -6.38 3.51
C GLY A 66 8.46 -5.35 3.80
N VAL A 67 7.30 -5.78 4.30
CA VAL A 67 6.16 -4.90 4.55
C VAL A 67 5.68 -4.97 6.00
N SER A 68 5.09 -3.87 6.48
CA SER A 68 4.27 -3.90 7.69
C SER A 68 2.96 -4.61 7.38
N MET A 69 2.68 -5.73 8.09
CA MET A 69 1.45 -6.50 7.89
C MET A 69 0.19 -5.65 8.09
N SER A 70 0.16 -4.82 9.13
CA SER A 70 -0.99 -3.95 9.39
C SER A 70 -1.21 -2.89 8.31
N ALA A 71 -0.11 -2.31 7.78
CA ALA A 71 -0.21 -1.32 6.71
C ALA A 71 -0.59 -1.97 5.36
N TYR A 72 -0.19 -3.22 5.14
CA TYR A 72 -0.59 -3.98 3.96
C TYR A 72 -2.06 -4.38 4.03
N ASN A 73 -2.53 -4.94 5.16
CA ASN A 73 -3.92 -5.32 5.37
C ASN A 73 -4.89 -4.12 5.34
N ALA A 74 -4.43 -2.92 5.64
CA ALA A 74 -5.22 -1.69 5.48
C ALA A 74 -5.51 -1.33 4.01
N GLN A 75 -4.93 -2.04 3.04
CA GLN A 75 -5.14 -1.89 1.59
C GLN A 75 -4.96 -0.45 1.07
N GLY A 76 -4.08 0.33 1.71
CA GLY A 76 -3.72 1.69 1.31
C GLY A 76 -2.52 1.73 0.34
N ALA A 77 -1.77 2.83 0.37
CA ALA A 77 -0.62 3.04 -0.52
C ALA A 77 0.45 1.94 -0.45
N MET A 78 0.71 1.38 0.76
CA MET A 78 1.64 0.26 0.93
C MET A 78 1.18 -0.96 0.14
N PHE A 79 -0.11 -1.29 0.19
CA PHE A 79 -0.71 -2.40 -0.55
C PHE A 79 -0.56 -2.20 -2.06
N SER A 80 -0.99 -1.04 -2.59
CA SER A 80 -0.91 -0.74 -4.03
C SER A 80 0.52 -0.79 -4.54
N LEU A 81 1.43 -0.04 -3.91
CA LEU A 81 2.83 0.03 -4.34
C LEU A 81 3.53 -1.35 -4.27
N THR A 82 3.20 -2.15 -3.26
CA THR A 82 3.79 -3.48 -3.12
C THR A 82 3.32 -4.41 -4.23
N ASN A 83 2.02 -4.48 -4.48
CA ASN A 83 1.45 -5.38 -5.47
C ASN A 83 1.80 -4.98 -6.91
N GLU A 84 1.95 -3.68 -7.16
CA GLU A 84 2.39 -3.17 -8.46
C GLU A 84 3.85 -3.53 -8.77
N ASN A 85 4.73 -3.48 -7.77
CA ASN A 85 6.17 -3.48 -8.00
C ASN A 85 6.89 -4.78 -7.60
N PHE A 86 6.28 -5.66 -6.79
CA PHE A 86 6.98 -6.83 -6.25
C PHE A 86 6.23 -8.14 -6.50
N GLN A 87 7.00 -9.21 -6.66
CA GLN A 87 6.49 -10.57 -6.88
C GLN A 87 6.36 -11.35 -5.59
N GLU A 88 7.05 -10.91 -4.52
CA GLU A 88 7.08 -11.58 -3.24
C GLU A 88 7.09 -10.58 -2.09
N VAL A 89 6.46 -10.94 -0.98
CA VAL A 89 6.44 -10.12 0.23
C VAL A 89 6.83 -10.92 1.47
N THR A 90 7.43 -10.22 2.42
CA THR A 90 7.74 -10.73 3.75
C THR A 90 7.09 -9.84 4.80
N ALA A 91 6.27 -10.41 5.68
CA ALA A 91 5.72 -9.67 6.81
C ALA A 91 6.83 -9.41 7.85
N GLY A 92 7.04 -8.15 8.23
CA GLY A 92 8.13 -7.75 9.12
C GLY A 92 8.05 -8.40 10.51
N TYR A 93 7.12 -7.95 11.35
CA TYR A 93 6.91 -8.48 12.72
C TYR A 93 5.76 -9.47 12.78
N GLY A 94 4.70 -9.24 12.01
CA GLY A 94 3.39 -9.86 12.19
C GLY A 94 3.32 -11.39 12.10
N MET A 95 4.33 -12.06 11.51
CA MET A 95 4.44 -13.51 11.45
C MET A 95 5.40 -14.11 12.48
N LYS A 96 5.99 -13.29 13.37
CA LYS A 96 6.94 -13.77 14.36
C LYS A 96 6.23 -14.30 15.59
N HIS A 97 6.90 -15.18 16.33
CA HIS A 97 6.38 -15.81 17.55
C HIS A 97 5.71 -14.81 18.51
N GLY A 98 6.37 -13.68 18.80
CA GLY A 98 5.83 -12.67 19.70
C GLY A 98 4.60 -11.91 19.17
N ALA A 99 4.28 -12.03 17.88
CA ALA A 99 3.09 -11.43 17.29
C ALA A 99 1.89 -12.41 17.28
N ILE A 100 2.15 -13.71 17.18
CA ILE A 100 1.12 -14.73 16.99
C ILE A 100 0.84 -15.59 18.22
N VAL A 101 1.77 -15.70 19.16
CA VAL A 101 1.62 -16.53 20.36
C VAL A 101 1.18 -15.66 21.53
N ASN A 102 0.03 -16.00 22.14
CA ASN A 102 -0.49 -15.37 23.34
C ASN A 102 0.23 -15.88 24.61
N ASP A 103 0.03 -15.20 25.75
CA ASP A 103 0.65 -15.58 27.03
C ASP A 103 0.24 -16.96 27.55
N ASP A 104 -0.90 -17.48 27.12
CA ASP A 104 -1.41 -18.83 27.42
C ASP A 104 -0.92 -19.90 26.42
N GLY A 105 -0.14 -19.51 25.42
CA GLY A 105 0.35 -20.38 24.35
C GLY A 105 -0.62 -20.59 23.18
N SER A 106 -1.81 -20.01 23.23
CA SER A 106 -2.74 -20.04 22.10
C SER A 106 -2.22 -19.17 20.95
N LEU A 107 -2.66 -19.46 19.71
CA LEU A 107 -2.25 -18.75 18.52
C LEU A 107 -3.31 -17.74 18.06
N ASN A 108 -2.93 -16.49 17.87
CA ASN A 108 -3.75 -15.50 17.21
C ASN A 108 -3.25 -15.31 15.75
N LEU A 109 -3.94 -15.93 14.82
CA LEU A 109 -3.61 -15.90 13.39
C LEU A 109 -4.52 -14.96 12.59
N THR A 110 -5.38 -14.17 13.21
CA THR A 110 -6.38 -13.34 12.53
C THR A 110 -5.73 -12.43 11.46
N SER A 111 -4.76 -11.61 11.87
CA SER A 111 -4.07 -10.70 10.94
C SER A 111 -3.17 -11.43 9.94
N VAL A 112 -2.66 -12.62 10.31
CA VAL A 112 -1.87 -13.45 9.40
C VAL A 112 -2.77 -14.02 8.29
N ASN A 113 -3.94 -14.53 8.64
CA ASN A 113 -4.89 -15.07 7.66
C ASN A 113 -5.35 -13.99 6.69
N GLU A 114 -5.69 -12.81 7.20
CA GLU A 114 -6.03 -11.65 6.37
C GLU A 114 -4.88 -11.25 5.42
N PHE A 115 -3.65 -11.25 5.92
CA PHE A 115 -2.47 -10.95 5.10
C PHE A 115 -2.25 -11.99 4.00
N VAL A 116 -2.40 -13.28 4.31
CA VAL A 116 -2.28 -14.39 3.35
C VAL A 116 -3.37 -14.29 2.28
N GLU A 117 -4.61 -14.03 2.68
CA GLU A 117 -5.75 -13.86 1.78
C GLU A 117 -5.52 -12.69 0.83
N ASN A 118 -5.28 -11.49 1.36
CA ASN A 118 -5.02 -10.28 0.58
C ASN A 118 -3.85 -10.46 -0.40
N THR A 119 -2.77 -11.11 0.04
CA THR A 119 -1.57 -11.32 -0.81
C THR A 119 -1.84 -12.32 -1.93
N THR A 120 -2.55 -13.41 -1.59
CA THR A 120 -2.88 -14.48 -2.56
C THR A 120 -3.83 -13.97 -3.64
N GLU A 121 -4.81 -13.14 -3.29
CA GLU A 121 -5.73 -12.50 -4.23
C GLU A 121 -5.00 -11.62 -5.26
N GLN A 122 -3.88 -11.03 -4.87
CA GLN A 122 -3.04 -10.21 -5.77
C GLN A 122 -2.03 -11.05 -6.59
N GLY A 123 -1.98 -12.35 -6.39
CA GLY A 123 -1.01 -13.23 -7.07
C GLY A 123 0.44 -13.01 -6.62
N VAL A 124 0.66 -12.35 -5.50
CA VAL A 124 1.98 -12.13 -4.90
C VAL A 124 2.33 -13.30 -3.99
N THR A 125 3.57 -13.76 -4.01
CA THR A 125 4.01 -14.85 -3.13
C THR A 125 4.44 -14.32 -1.77
N ILE A 126 4.37 -15.19 -0.75
CA ILE A 126 4.78 -14.85 0.62
C ILE A 126 6.04 -15.63 0.97
N TYR A 127 7.08 -14.90 1.36
CA TYR A 127 8.24 -15.49 2.03
C TYR A 127 8.01 -15.44 3.55
N GLY A 128 7.72 -16.60 4.14
CA GLY A 128 7.45 -16.73 5.58
C GLY A 128 8.74 -16.66 6.39
N HIS A 129 9.06 -15.51 6.94
CA HIS A 129 10.21 -15.28 7.80
C HIS A 129 9.75 -14.60 9.10
N THR A 130 9.95 -15.17 10.24
CA THR A 130 10.57 -16.44 10.64
C THR A 130 9.77 -17.03 11.79
N LEU A 131 9.59 -18.34 11.81
CA LEU A 131 8.82 -19.01 12.88
C LEU A 131 9.52 -18.88 14.24
N MET A 132 10.82 -19.12 14.29
CA MET A 132 11.62 -19.03 15.51
C MET A 132 12.86 -18.18 15.27
N TRP A 133 13.11 -17.25 16.16
CA TRP A 133 14.28 -16.37 16.15
C TRP A 133 14.61 -15.96 17.59
N HIS A 134 15.86 -15.63 17.87
CA HIS A 134 16.30 -15.21 19.20
C HIS A 134 15.64 -13.92 19.72
N ALA A 135 15.05 -13.11 18.83
CA ALA A 135 14.30 -11.90 19.15
C ALA A 135 12.82 -12.03 18.77
N ASN A 136 12.00 -11.09 19.23
CA ASN A 136 10.57 -11.05 18.95
C ASN A 136 9.81 -12.33 19.33
N GLN A 137 10.14 -12.88 20.49
CA GLN A 137 9.41 -13.99 21.11
C GLN A 137 8.47 -13.48 22.20
N ASN A 138 7.42 -14.24 22.52
CA ASN A 138 6.61 -13.98 23.68
C ASN A 138 7.35 -14.50 24.94
N ALA A 139 8.01 -13.60 25.63
CA ALA A 139 8.80 -13.93 26.81
C ALA A 139 7.95 -14.40 27.99
N SER A 140 6.71 -13.90 28.12
CA SER A 140 5.79 -14.33 29.20
C SER A 140 5.43 -15.79 29.04
N TYR A 141 5.01 -16.19 27.83
CA TYR A 141 4.71 -17.58 27.51
C TYR A 141 5.91 -18.49 27.74
N LEU A 142 7.08 -18.12 27.20
CA LEU A 142 8.28 -18.96 27.32
C LEU A 142 8.70 -19.13 28.77
N LYS A 143 8.68 -18.08 29.58
CA LYS A 143 8.96 -18.17 31.02
C LYS A 143 8.02 -19.09 31.75
N SER A 144 6.71 -19.02 31.44
CA SER A 144 5.71 -19.91 32.04
C SER A 144 5.86 -21.37 31.59
N ALA A 145 6.23 -21.58 30.33
CA ALA A 145 6.39 -22.91 29.75
C ALA A 145 7.58 -23.69 30.34
N ILE A 146 8.69 -22.97 30.68
CA ILE A 146 9.90 -23.56 31.27
C ILE A 146 9.92 -23.45 32.80
N ALA A 147 8.92 -22.85 33.42
CA ALA A 147 8.87 -22.76 34.89
C ALA A 147 8.83 -24.15 35.52
N PRO A 148 9.52 -24.36 36.67
CA PRO A 148 9.47 -25.59 37.40
C PRO A 148 8.02 -25.98 37.71
N LYS A 149 7.66 -27.25 37.49
CA LYS A 149 6.34 -27.79 37.79
C LYS A 149 6.41 -28.77 38.93
N GLU A 150 5.53 -28.61 39.89
CA GLU A 150 5.36 -29.59 40.96
C GLU A 150 4.51 -30.76 40.45
N ILE A 151 5.01 -31.99 40.59
CA ILE A 151 4.29 -33.20 40.20
C ILE A 151 4.01 -33.99 41.47
N PRO A 152 2.73 -34.30 41.79
CA PRO A 152 2.38 -35.17 42.90
C PRO A 152 3.03 -36.55 42.75
N LEU A 153 3.66 -37.05 43.81
CA LEU A 153 4.17 -38.42 43.86
C LEU A 153 3.10 -39.34 44.41
N PRO A 154 2.89 -40.54 43.82
CA PRO A 154 1.85 -41.47 44.25
C PRO A 154 1.99 -41.97 45.69
N ASP A 155 3.23 -42.12 46.20
CA ASP A 155 3.52 -42.75 47.47
C ASP A 155 4.59 -42.01 48.32
N GLY A 156 4.68 -40.66 48.20
CA GLY A 156 5.71 -39.90 48.89
C GLY A 156 5.26 -38.57 49.46
N PRO A 157 6.17 -37.74 50.01
CA PRO A 157 5.82 -36.38 50.34
C PRO A 157 5.32 -35.68 49.07
N ASP A 158 4.19 -35.26 49.13
CA ASP A 158 3.15 -34.85 48.22
C ASP A 158 3.52 -34.40 46.78
N TRP A 159 4.81 -34.08 46.48
CA TRP A 159 5.19 -33.63 45.15
C TRP A 159 6.73 -33.59 44.96
N MET A 160 7.14 -33.72 43.75
CA MET A 160 8.53 -33.49 43.29
C MET A 160 8.59 -32.30 42.37
N VAL A 161 9.51 -31.38 42.61
CA VAL A 161 9.78 -30.28 41.67
C VAL A 161 10.64 -30.83 40.53
N LEU A 162 10.10 -30.83 39.33
CA LEU A 162 10.89 -31.06 38.12
C LEU A 162 11.63 -29.77 37.78
N LEU A 163 12.89 -29.76 38.16
CA LEU A 163 13.84 -28.79 37.71
C LEU A 163 14.46 -29.33 36.40
N ASP A 164 14.19 -28.67 35.34
CA ASP A 164 14.90 -28.76 34.07
C ASP A 164 15.08 -30.12 33.39
N GLN A 165 14.54 -30.15 32.23
CA GLN A 165 15.32 -30.75 31.13
C GLN A 165 15.49 -29.78 29.97
#